data_95a8826229c3d2118b1ec4b73372f401
#
_entry.id   95a8826229c3d2118b1ec4b73372f401
#
_cell.length_a   1.000
_cell.length_b   1.000
_cell.length_c   1.000
_cell.angle_alpha   90.00
_cell.angle_beta   90.00
_cell.angle_gamma   90.00
#
_symmetry.space_group_name_H-M   'P 1'
#
loop_
_entity.id
_entity.type
_entity.pdbx_description
1 polymer ?
#
loop_
_entity_poly.entity_id
_entity_poly.type
_entity_poly.pdbx_seq_one_letter_code
_entity_poly.pdbx_strand_id
1 'polypeptide(L)'
;MPEERYPQLEGYQGTQPVRVGNNARDQFQPSMYGDLLGTARLFVEMGHVLDLATSRLLGHLANRCADRWRLPDSGIWELPEERHYTHSKMACWLALDQAVALAEIGHIEPTWKGRWARERDRISEWIETHCWSESRQAYTFYAGSETLDAAISLTHYYGSKINRKRMLSTLEAIYQELGHNSPMLYRYSGVEVEESTFVACAFWRVEALAELKKRDQAQEEMKEILDTLCQSGNVQIFNEMYDTRTGGWRGNMPLGLSHLSLICAANALSCDNPGHRM
;
A
#
# COMPACT_ATOMS: atom_id res chain seq x y z
N MET A 1 20.08 -8.95 3.78
CA MET A 1 21.50 -9.14 3.33
C MET A 1 22.11 -7.76 3.15
N PRO A 2 23.40 -7.53 3.45
CA PRO A 2 24.07 -6.30 3.07
C PRO A 2 24.03 -6.10 1.55
N GLU A 3 24.07 -4.85 1.08
CA GLU A 3 24.14 -4.58 -0.35
C GLU A 3 25.51 -5.00 -0.89
N GLU A 4 25.49 -5.79 -1.95
CA GLU A 4 26.68 -6.14 -2.74
C GLU A 4 26.49 -5.62 -4.16
N ARG A 5 27.55 -5.05 -4.76
CA ARG A 5 27.52 -4.47 -6.11
C ARG A 5 28.30 -5.34 -7.07
N TYR A 6 27.73 -5.57 -8.23
CA TYR A 6 28.30 -6.37 -9.32
C TYR A 6 28.60 -5.47 -10.54
N PRO A 7 29.71 -4.73 -10.54
CA PRO A 7 30.02 -3.75 -11.59
C PRO A 7 30.25 -4.36 -12.97
N GLN A 8 30.50 -5.68 -13.02
CA GLN A 8 30.69 -6.45 -14.27
C GLN A 8 29.36 -6.84 -14.96
N LEU A 9 28.22 -6.62 -14.29
CA LEU A 9 26.90 -6.93 -14.84
C LEU A 9 26.18 -5.65 -15.21
N GLU A 10 25.33 -5.75 -16.25
CA GLU A 10 24.42 -4.70 -16.65
C GLU A 10 22.98 -5.17 -16.50
N GLY A 11 22.13 -4.29 -15.97
CA GLY A 11 20.69 -4.48 -15.89
C GLY A 11 20.00 -4.06 -17.19
N TYR A 12 18.66 -3.98 -17.13
CA TYR A 12 17.84 -3.52 -18.26
C TYR A 12 18.30 -2.16 -18.78
N GLN A 13 18.50 -2.06 -20.10
CA GLN A 13 18.99 -0.87 -20.78
C GLN A 13 20.36 -0.37 -20.29
N GLY A 14 21.24 -1.27 -19.88
CA GLY A 14 22.58 -0.91 -19.38
C GLY A 14 22.59 -0.27 -18.00
N THR A 15 21.52 -0.40 -17.23
CA THR A 15 21.45 0.16 -15.87
C THR A 15 22.54 -0.42 -14.97
N GLN A 16 23.29 0.44 -14.30
CA GLN A 16 24.33 0.09 -13.36
C GLN A 16 24.21 0.90 -12.05
N PRO A 17 24.71 0.36 -10.93
CA PRO A 17 25.24 -0.99 -10.73
C PRO A 17 24.13 -2.04 -10.55
N VAL A 18 24.40 -3.29 -10.96
CA VAL A 18 23.57 -4.43 -10.55
C VAL A 18 23.89 -4.71 -9.07
N ARG A 19 22.86 -4.91 -8.25
CA ARG A 19 22.96 -5.05 -6.80
C ARG A 19 22.24 -6.30 -6.31
N VAL A 20 22.73 -6.86 -5.21
CA VAL A 20 22.06 -7.89 -4.41
C VAL A 20 22.02 -7.40 -2.97
N GLY A 21 20.91 -7.61 -2.28
CA GLY A 21 20.67 -7.05 -0.96
C GLY A 21 20.04 -5.65 -1.01
N ASN A 22 19.73 -5.10 0.17
CA ASN A 22 19.10 -3.80 0.32
C ASN A 22 19.63 -3.08 1.56
N ASN A 23 19.95 -1.80 1.44
CA ASN A 23 20.35 -0.94 2.55
C ASN A 23 19.19 -0.63 3.52
N ALA A 24 17.95 -0.83 3.10
CA ALA A 24 16.75 -0.68 3.93
C ALA A 24 16.54 -1.81 4.96
N ARG A 25 17.39 -2.87 4.95
CA ARG A 25 17.26 -4.05 5.82
C ARG A 25 17.15 -3.76 7.32
N ASP A 26 17.74 -2.66 7.77
CA ASP A 26 17.78 -2.26 9.19
C ASP A 26 16.74 -1.18 9.50
N GLN A 27 15.94 -0.75 8.51
CA GLN A 27 14.87 0.23 8.67
C GLN A 27 13.69 -0.33 9.45
N PHE A 28 13.02 0.55 10.19
CA PHE A 28 11.75 0.22 10.82
C PHE A 28 10.61 0.54 9.85
N GLN A 29 9.88 -0.49 9.45
CA GLN A 29 8.75 -0.42 8.50
C GLN A 29 7.53 -1.12 9.10
N PRO A 30 6.74 -0.44 9.95
CA PRO A 30 5.64 -1.05 10.68
C PRO A 30 4.43 -1.43 9.81
N SER A 31 4.37 -1.00 8.55
CA SER A 31 3.33 -1.43 7.60
C SER A 31 3.28 -2.94 7.42
N MET A 32 4.42 -3.63 7.55
CA MET A 32 4.50 -5.09 7.49
C MET A 32 3.59 -5.81 8.50
N TYR A 33 3.27 -5.19 9.64
CA TYR A 33 2.31 -5.78 10.59
C TYR A 33 0.91 -5.87 9.96
N GLY A 34 0.50 -4.85 9.19
CA GLY A 34 -0.77 -4.83 8.46
C GLY A 34 -0.84 -5.91 7.41
N ASP A 35 0.23 -6.03 6.61
CA ASP A 35 0.31 -7.03 5.53
C ASP A 35 0.23 -8.46 6.06
N LEU A 36 0.98 -8.76 7.13
CA LEU A 36 1.01 -10.10 7.72
C LEU A 36 -0.33 -10.48 8.37
N LEU A 37 -0.92 -9.60 9.18
CA LEU A 37 -2.18 -9.88 9.85
C LEU A 37 -3.36 -9.85 8.88
N GLY A 38 -3.33 -8.99 7.86
CA GLY A 38 -4.28 -8.98 6.76
C GLY A 38 -4.25 -10.27 5.96
N THR A 39 -3.06 -10.74 5.57
CA THR A 39 -2.88 -12.03 4.87
C THR A 39 -3.36 -13.21 5.70
N ALA A 40 -3.04 -13.22 7.00
CA ALA A 40 -3.51 -14.28 7.91
C ALA A 40 -5.04 -14.28 8.03
N ARG A 41 -5.67 -13.10 8.02
CA ARG A 41 -7.13 -13.00 8.02
C ARG A 41 -7.74 -13.56 6.74
N LEU A 42 -7.21 -13.21 5.58
CA LEU A 42 -7.64 -13.75 4.29
C LEU A 42 -7.50 -15.27 4.24
N PHE A 43 -6.38 -15.82 4.71
CA PHE A 43 -6.15 -17.27 4.80
C PHE A 43 -7.24 -17.96 5.61
N VAL A 44 -7.64 -17.38 6.74
CA VAL A 44 -8.72 -17.93 7.57
C VAL A 44 -10.09 -17.77 6.91
N GLU A 45 -10.37 -16.65 6.25
CA GLU A 45 -11.63 -16.42 5.52
C GLU A 45 -11.82 -17.39 4.35
N MET A 46 -10.72 -17.89 3.77
CA MET A 46 -10.73 -18.96 2.77
C MET A 46 -10.98 -20.35 3.36
N GLY A 47 -11.28 -20.47 4.66
CA GLY A 47 -11.59 -21.72 5.35
C GLY A 47 -10.39 -22.46 5.92
N HIS A 48 -9.20 -21.85 5.91
CA HIS A 48 -7.99 -22.47 6.48
C HIS A 48 -7.87 -22.21 7.98
N VAL A 49 -7.09 -23.03 8.66
CA VAL A 49 -6.84 -22.94 10.11
C VAL A 49 -5.38 -22.62 10.34
N LEU A 50 -5.11 -21.63 11.19
CA LEU A 50 -3.75 -21.31 11.63
C LEU A 50 -3.24 -22.39 12.60
N ASP A 51 -2.03 -22.86 12.41
CA ASP A 51 -1.35 -23.69 13.40
C ASP A 51 -0.99 -22.88 14.66
N LEU A 52 -0.72 -23.57 15.77
CA LEU A 52 -0.48 -22.96 17.06
C LEU A 52 0.77 -22.04 17.06
N ALA A 53 1.81 -22.39 16.30
CA ALA A 53 3.05 -21.58 16.23
C ALA A 53 2.77 -20.26 15.49
N THR A 54 2.08 -20.32 14.36
CA THR A 54 1.65 -19.15 13.57
C THR A 54 0.70 -18.27 14.38
N SER A 55 -0.30 -18.86 15.06
CA SER A 55 -1.23 -18.14 15.94
C SER A 55 -0.49 -17.34 17.03
N ARG A 56 0.47 -17.97 17.71
CA ARG A 56 1.30 -17.30 18.74
C ARG A 56 2.16 -16.20 18.14
N LEU A 57 2.80 -16.43 17.00
CA LEU A 57 3.60 -15.43 16.30
C LEU A 57 2.78 -14.18 15.95
N LEU A 58 1.60 -14.36 15.38
CA LEU A 58 0.70 -13.25 15.03
C LEU A 58 0.25 -12.46 16.26
N GLY A 59 -0.06 -13.13 17.37
CA GLY A 59 -0.34 -12.47 18.65
C GLY A 59 0.85 -11.63 19.17
N HIS A 60 2.08 -12.15 19.05
CA HIS A 60 3.29 -11.38 19.38
C HIS A 60 3.49 -10.18 18.45
N LEU A 61 3.26 -10.33 17.14
CA LEU A 61 3.36 -9.23 16.19
C LEU A 61 2.33 -8.14 16.46
N ALA A 62 1.10 -8.50 16.79
CA ALA A 62 0.06 -7.56 17.19
C ALA A 62 0.45 -6.78 18.46
N ASN A 63 1.05 -7.44 19.46
CA ASN A 63 1.57 -6.76 20.64
C ASN A 63 2.71 -5.80 20.29
N ARG A 64 3.65 -6.22 19.44
CA ARG A 64 4.75 -5.37 18.97
C ARG A 64 4.23 -4.14 18.21
N CYS A 65 3.21 -4.32 17.34
CA CYS A 65 2.54 -3.22 16.67
C CYS A 65 1.93 -2.24 17.69
N ALA A 66 1.17 -2.74 18.67
CA ALA A 66 0.56 -1.94 19.73
C ALA A 66 1.59 -1.15 20.58
N ASP A 67 2.81 -1.69 20.75
CA ASP A 67 3.90 -1.01 21.47
C ASP A 67 4.57 0.08 20.64
N ARG A 68 4.70 -0.11 19.32
CA ARG A 68 5.67 0.63 18.50
C ARG A 68 5.04 1.56 17.46
N TRP A 69 3.75 1.55 17.23
CA TRP A 69 3.10 2.38 16.20
C TRP A 69 3.35 3.90 16.39
N ARG A 70 3.69 4.33 17.63
CA ARG A 70 4.01 5.73 17.95
C ARG A 70 5.40 6.17 17.52
N LEU A 71 6.25 5.24 17.10
CA LEU A 71 7.58 5.58 16.63
C LEU A 71 7.52 6.13 15.20
N PRO A 72 8.43 7.04 14.82
CA PRO A 72 8.65 7.35 13.42
C PRO A 72 9.22 6.11 12.69
N ASP A 73 9.12 6.10 11.39
CA ASP A 73 9.48 4.96 10.54
C ASP A 73 9.98 5.43 9.17
N SER A 74 10.50 4.53 8.34
CA SER A 74 11.02 4.83 7.01
C SER A 74 9.99 4.76 5.88
N GLY A 75 8.72 4.45 6.20
CA GLY A 75 7.65 4.32 5.23
C GLY A 75 7.79 3.13 4.28
N ILE A 76 6.81 2.95 3.41
CA ILE A 76 6.80 1.90 2.39
C ILE A 76 7.87 2.15 1.30
N TRP A 77 8.27 3.40 1.12
CA TRP A 77 9.23 3.80 0.08
C TRP A 77 10.69 3.72 0.52
N GLU A 78 10.95 3.15 1.71
CA GLU A 78 12.32 2.94 2.25
C GLU A 78 13.14 4.23 2.34
N LEU A 79 12.48 5.33 2.71
CA LEU A 79 13.14 6.64 2.75
C LEU A 79 14.15 6.73 3.89
N PRO A 80 15.24 7.49 3.71
CA PRO A 80 16.24 7.66 4.76
C PRO A 80 15.73 8.48 5.94
N GLU A 81 14.73 9.32 5.74
CA GLU A 81 14.13 10.15 6.77
C GLU A 81 13.02 9.41 7.50
N GLU A 82 13.21 9.16 8.79
CA GLU A 82 12.16 8.61 9.65
C GLU A 82 11.12 9.67 9.97
N ARG A 83 9.85 9.37 9.64
CA ARG A 83 8.70 10.23 9.89
C ARG A 83 7.50 9.40 10.36
N HIS A 84 6.42 10.06 10.75
CA HIS A 84 5.15 9.41 11.00
C HIS A 84 4.37 9.32 9.66
N TYR A 85 4.75 8.39 8.80
CA TYR A 85 4.09 8.19 7.50
C TYR A 85 2.65 7.73 7.68
N THR A 86 1.74 8.37 6.98
CA THR A 86 0.29 8.11 7.09
C THR A 86 -0.06 6.68 6.71
N HIS A 87 0.49 6.18 5.59
CA HIS A 87 0.33 4.80 5.17
C HIS A 87 0.74 3.82 6.29
N SER A 88 1.89 4.02 6.92
CA SER A 88 2.38 3.16 8.01
C SER A 88 1.43 3.14 9.20
N LYS A 89 0.84 4.29 9.57
CA LYS A 89 -0.11 4.38 10.68
C LYS A 89 -1.45 3.70 10.35
N MET A 90 -1.95 3.85 9.12
CA MET A 90 -3.15 3.16 8.63
C MET A 90 -2.93 1.64 8.57
N ALA A 91 -1.73 1.19 8.17
CA ALA A 91 -1.37 -0.23 8.19
C ALA A 91 -1.26 -0.79 9.62
N CYS A 92 -0.74 -0.02 10.58
CA CYS A 92 -0.77 -0.40 12.00
C CYS A 92 -2.20 -0.51 12.54
N TRP A 93 -3.08 0.39 12.14
CA TRP A 93 -4.51 0.31 12.46
C TRP A 93 -5.11 -0.99 11.91
N LEU A 94 -4.87 -1.30 10.62
CA LEU A 94 -5.29 -2.53 9.97
C LEU A 94 -4.79 -3.76 10.74
N ALA A 95 -3.50 -3.79 11.09
CA ALA A 95 -2.90 -4.89 11.84
C ALA A 95 -3.69 -5.20 13.12
N LEU A 96 -4.01 -4.18 13.92
CA LEU A 96 -4.73 -4.36 15.18
C LEU A 96 -6.21 -4.69 14.97
N ASP A 97 -6.85 -4.17 13.91
CA ASP A 97 -8.22 -4.53 13.54
C ASP A 97 -8.31 -6.02 13.17
N GLN A 98 -7.38 -6.50 12.34
CA GLN A 98 -7.33 -7.91 11.96
C GLN A 98 -6.95 -8.84 13.13
N ALA A 99 -6.05 -8.40 14.02
CA ALA A 99 -5.73 -9.15 15.24
C ALA A 99 -6.95 -9.33 16.16
N VAL A 100 -7.75 -8.26 16.34
CA VAL A 100 -9.02 -8.31 17.10
C VAL A 100 -9.98 -9.30 16.44
N ALA A 101 -10.17 -9.21 15.11
CA ALA A 101 -11.07 -10.09 14.38
C ALA A 101 -10.64 -11.55 14.45
N LEU A 102 -9.34 -11.85 14.28
CA LEU A 102 -8.79 -13.21 14.40
C LEU A 102 -8.95 -13.80 15.81
N ALA A 103 -8.83 -12.95 16.85
CA ALA A 103 -9.06 -13.36 18.24
C ALA A 103 -10.55 -13.65 18.52
N GLU A 104 -11.46 -12.88 17.90
CA GLU A 104 -12.92 -13.10 18.05
C GLU A 104 -13.39 -14.42 17.47
N ILE A 105 -12.78 -14.88 16.40
CA ILE A 105 -13.09 -16.17 15.77
C ILE A 105 -12.20 -17.32 16.25
N GLY A 106 -11.37 -17.08 17.29
CA GLY A 106 -10.60 -18.12 17.98
C GLY A 106 -9.30 -18.57 17.29
N HIS A 107 -8.80 -17.82 16.29
CA HIS A 107 -7.55 -18.13 15.59
C HIS A 107 -6.29 -17.52 16.26
N ILE A 108 -6.46 -16.55 17.13
CA ILE A 108 -5.38 -15.97 17.99
C ILE A 108 -5.88 -15.94 19.43
N GLU A 109 -4.98 -16.16 20.39
CA GLU A 109 -5.27 -16.10 21.82
C GLU A 109 -5.86 -14.72 22.20
N PRO A 110 -7.05 -14.64 22.84
CA PRO A 110 -7.78 -13.39 23.06
C PRO A 110 -7.27 -12.56 24.25
N THR A 111 -6.26 -13.01 24.97
CA THR A 111 -5.75 -12.36 26.21
C THR A 111 -5.49 -10.88 26.01
N TRP A 112 -4.98 -10.45 24.88
CA TRP A 112 -4.63 -9.08 24.57
C TRP A 112 -5.63 -8.35 23.67
N LYS A 113 -6.75 -8.98 23.29
CA LYS A 113 -7.75 -8.42 22.37
C LYS A 113 -8.21 -7.03 22.79
N GLY A 114 -8.54 -6.84 24.08
CA GLY A 114 -8.97 -5.54 24.58
C GLY A 114 -7.91 -4.44 24.52
N ARG A 115 -6.62 -4.80 24.61
CA ARG A 115 -5.52 -3.86 24.41
C ARG A 115 -5.41 -3.49 22.91
N TRP A 116 -5.45 -4.45 22.02
CA TRP A 116 -5.39 -4.22 20.57
C TRP A 116 -6.52 -3.32 20.09
N ALA A 117 -7.75 -3.56 20.55
CA ALA A 117 -8.89 -2.69 20.23
C ALA A 117 -8.67 -1.24 20.69
N ARG A 118 -8.21 -1.01 21.92
CA ARG A 118 -7.92 0.33 22.41
C ARG A 118 -6.80 1.04 21.64
N GLU A 119 -5.72 0.32 21.30
CA GLU A 119 -4.63 0.92 20.54
C GLU A 119 -5.06 1.19 19.09
N ARG A 120 -5.84 0.31 18.45
CA ARG A 120 -6.46 0.54 17.15
C ARG A 120 -7.27 1.84 17.12
N ASP A 121 -8.11 2.05 18.14
CA ASP A 121 -8.96 3.23 18.23
C ASP A 121 -8.11 4.51 18.44
N ARG A 122 -7.03 4.43 19.25
CA ARG A 122 -6.06 5.51 19.42
C ARG A 122 -5.30 5.85 18.13
N ILE A 123 -4.93 4.84 17.34
CA ILE A 123 -4.30 5.06 16.03
C ILE A 123 -5.27 5.82 15.12
N SER A 124 -6.53 5.41 15.08
CA SER A 124 -7.56 6.08 14.28
C SER A 124 -7.72 7.55 14.68
N GLU A 125 -7.88 7.84 15.97
CA GLU A 125 -7.98 9.21 16.48
C GLU A 125 -6.74 10.04 16.11
N TRP A 126 -5.56 9.44 16.24
CA TRP A 126 -4.30 10.10 15.92
C TRP A 126 -4.18 10.42 14.43
N ILE A 127 -4.55 9.48 13.53
CA ILE A 127 -4.54 9.69 12.08
C ILE A 127 -5.50 10.82 11.69
N GLU A 128 -6.73 10.79 12.19
CA GLU A 128 -7.75 11.79 11.89
C GLU A 128 -7.35 13.21 12.35
N THR A 129 -6.50 13.29 13.38
CA THR A 129 -6.03 14.57 13.95
C THR A 129 -4.76 15.09 13.27
N HIS A 130 -3.82 14.20 12.89
CA HIS A 130 -2.47 14.63 12.50
C HIS A 130 -2.14 14.39 11.03
N CYS A 131 -2.88 13.50 10.35
CA CYS A 131 -2.59 13.13 8.97
C CYS A 131 -3.58 13.73 7.95
N TRP A 132 -4.64 14.38 8.39
CA TRP A 132 -5.59 15.06 7.53
C TRP A 132 -5.22 16.54 7.38
N SER A 133 -5.13 17.02 6.14
CA SER A 133 -4.99 18.43 5.83
C SER A 133 -6.32 19.03 5.38
N GLU A 134 -6.78 20.08 6.08
CA GLU A 134 -8.00 20.79 5.70
C GLU A 134 -7.79 21.63 4.43
N SER A 135 -6.58 22.14 4.19
CA SER A 135 -6.24 22.90 2.99
C SER A 135 -6.23 22.02 1.74
N ARG A 136 -5.71 20.78 1.87
CA ARG A 136 -5.63 19.79 0.80
C ARG A 136 -6.90 18.98 0.63
N GLN A 137 -7.77 18.95 1.65
CA GLN A 137 -8.88 18.02 1.75
C GLN A 137 -8.45 16.57 1.51
N ALA A 138 -7.30 16.17 2.05
CA ALA A 138 -6.68 14.88 1.84
C ALA A 138 -5.88 14.40 3.06
N TYR A 139 -5.75 13.09 3.21
CA TYR A 139 -4.69 12.53 4.03
C TYR A 139 -3.35 12.79 3.35
N THR A 140 -2.40 13.27 4.12
CA THR A 140 -1.09 13.70 3.61
C THR A 140 -0.04 12.59 3.76
N PHE A 141 1.10 12.72 3.11
CA PHE A 141 2.18 11.74 3.09
C PHE A 141 2.62 11.32 4.49
N TYR A 142 2.84 12.31 5.36
CA TYR A 142 3.17 12.11 6.77
C TYR A 142 2.52 13.19 7.63
N ALA A 143 2.43 12.93 8.92
CA ALA A 143 1.76 13.83 9.87
C ALA A 143 2.29 15.27 9.78
N GLY A 144 1.37 16.21 9.59
CA GLY A 144 1.67 17.65 9.52
C GLY A 144 2.27 18.11 8.19
N SER A 145 2.33 17.26 7.15
CA SER A 145 2.73 17.66 5.80
C SER A 145 1.56 18.18 4.97
N GLU A 146 1.88 18.80 3.83
CA GLU A 146 0.92 19.16 2.78
C GLU A 146 1.16 18.36 1.48
N THR A 147 2.09 17.39 1.51
CA THR A 147 2.44 16.52 0.39
C THR A 147 1.58 15.27 0.36
N LEU A 148 1.44 14.64 -0.80
CA LEU A 148 0.61 13.46 -1.03
C LEU A 148 1.46 12.20 -1.25
N ASP A 149 0.85 11.04 -1.05
CA ASP A 149 1.46 9.72 -1.22
C ASP A 149 0.45 8.75 -1.85
N ALA A 150 0.80 8.19 -3.01
CA ALA A 150 -0.03 7.22 -3.72
C ALA A 150 -0.25 5.93 -2.92
N ALA A 151 0.67 5.57 -2.01
CA ALA A 151 0.54 4.38 -1.17
C ALA A 151 -0.67 4.45 -0.21
N ILE A 152 -1.23 5.63 0.04
CA ILE A 152 -2.48 5.77 0.80
C ILE A 152 -3.63 5.00 0.12
N SER A 153 -3.60 4.82 -1.20
CA SER A 153 -4.58 4.01 -1.93
C SER A 153 -4.65 2.56 -1.42
N LEU A 154 -3.53 1.97 -0.97
CA LEU A 154 -3.50 0.64 -0.34
C LEU A 154 -4.30 0.56 0.97
N THR A 155 -4.59 1.70 1.58
CA THR A 155 -5.28 1.77 2.87
C THR A 155 -6.79 2.02 2.73
N HIS A 156 -7.38 1.68 1.58
CA HIS A 156 -8.81 1.83 1.31
C HIS A 156 -9.70 1.12 2.36
N TYR A 157 -9.20 0.02 2.95
CA TYR A 157 -9.90 -0.68 4.02
C TYR A 157 -10.07 0.21 5.26
N TYR A 158 -9.03 0.96 5.65
CA TYR A 158 -9.14 1.99 6.69
C TYR A 158 -10.21 3.02 6.33
N GLY A 159 -10.14 3.57 5.11
CA GLY A 159 -11.09 4.57 4.62
C GLY A 159 -12.53 4.07 4.62
N SER A 160 -12.77 2.81 4.22
CA SER A 160 -14.11 2.22 4.20
C SER A 160 -14.73 2.07 5.59
N LYS A 161 -13.90 1.82 6.60
CA LYS A 161 -14.32 1.61 7.99
C LYS A 161 -14.44 2.90 8.80
N ILE A 162 -13.53 3.84 8.60
CA ILE A 162 -13.38 5.03 9.45
C ILE A 162 -13.97 6.28 8.78
N ASN A 163 -13.44 6.65 7.59
CA ASN A 163 -13.88 7.87 6.93
C ASN A 163 -13.83 7.75 5.41
N ARG A 164 -14.87 7.13 4.84
CA ARG A 164 -14.97 6.93 3.39
C ARG A 164 -14.90 8.24 2.60
N LYS A 165 -15.50 9.33 3.12
CA LYS A 165 -15.50 10.61 2.43
C LYS A 165 -14.10 11.20 2.32
N ARG A 166 -13.34 11.21 3.43
CA ARG A 166 -11.94 11.68 3.44
C ARG A 166 -11.07 10.82 2.53
N MET A 167 -11.25 9.51 2.51
CA MET A 167 -10.48 8.63 1.62
C MET A 167 -10.77 8.92 0.15
N LEU A 168 -12.03 9.06 -0.24
CA LEU A 168 -12.40 9.41 -1.62
C LEU A 168 -11.83 10.79 -2.03
N SER A 169 -11.88 11.77 -1.14
CA SER A 169 -11.27 13.08 -1.37
C SER A 169 -9.74 12.98 -1.53
N THR A 170 -9.08 12.13 -0.74
CA THR A 170 -7.64 11.86 -0.86
C THR A 170 -7.30 11.23 -2.19
N LEU A 171 -8.06 10.22 -2.63
CA LEU A 171 -7.84 9.60 -3.94
C LEU A 171 -7.99 10.61 -5.08
N GLU A 172 -8.93 11.54 -4.97
CA GLU A 172 -9.08 12.61 -5.97
C GLU A 172 -7.88 13.56 -5.98
N ALA A 173 -7.40 13.98 -4.81
CA ALA A 173 -6.20 14.82 -4.71
C ALA A 173 -4.95 14.11 -5.26
N ILE A 174 -4.78 12.81 -5.01
CA ILE A 174 -3.72 11.98 -5.59
C ILE A 174 -3.80 11.95 -7.12
N TYR A 175 -4.97 11.76 -7.69
CA TYR A 175 -5.18 11.75 -9.13
C TYR A 175 -4.79 13.08 -9.77
N GLN A 176 -5.21 14.18 -9.16
CA GLN A 176 -4.93 15.53 -9.69
C GLN A 176 -3.46 15.88 -9.62
N GLU A 177 -2.79 15.62 -8.50
CA GLU A 177 -1.40 16.03 -8.27
C GLU A 177 -0.40 14.98 -8.77
N LEU A 178 -0.49 13.74 -8.28
CA LEU A 178 0.49 12.71 -8.61
C LEU A 178 0.27 12.09 -9.99
N GLY A 179 -0.94 12.22 -10.55
CA GLY A 179 -1.28 11.74 -11.88
C GLY A 179 -1.34 12.86 -12.93
N HIS A 180 -1.32 14.13 -12.52
CA HIS A 180 -1.60 15.26 -13.42
C HIS A 180 -2.90 15.07 -14.24
N ASN A 181 -3.95 14.60 -13.55
CA ASN A 181 -5.22 14.16 -14.14
C ASN A 181 -5.11 12.95 -15.10
N SER A 182 -4.21 12.04 -14.80
CA SER A 182 -4.06 10.73 -15.44
C SER A 182 -4.04 9.64 -14.36
N PRO A 183 -4.49 8.42 -14.64
CA PRO A 183 -4.39 7.32 -13.69
C PRO A 183 -2.96 6.80 -13.49
N MET A 184 -1.99 7.23 -14.32
CA MET A 184 -0.58 6.89 -14.16
C MET A 184 0.05 7.78 -13.07
N LEU A 185 0.37 7.22 -11.92
CA LEU A 185 0.71 7.96 -10.71
C LEU A 185 2.20 7.92 -10.38
N TYR A 186 2.75 9.06 -10.00
CA TYR A 186 4.00 9.14 -9.25
C TYR A 186 3.81 8.62 -7.82
N ARG A 187 4.90 8.19 -7.17
CA ARG A 187 4.86 7.62 -5.81
C ARG A 187 4.40 8.63 -4.76
N TYR A 188 4.97 9.82 -4.77
CA TYR A 188 4.64 10.90 -3.81
C TYR A 188 5.02 12.28 -4.39
N SER A 189 4.53 13.34 -3.77
CA SER A 189 4.79 14.72 -4.21
C SER A 189 6.27 15.04 -4.28
N GLY A 190 6.71 15.62 -5.39
CA GLY A 190 8.08 16.09 -5.62
C GLY A 190 9.01 15.04 -6.24
N VAL A 191 8.60 13.78 -6.36
CA VAL A 191 9.45 12.73 -6.93
C VAL A 191 9.48 12.75 -8.47
N GLU A 192 8.55 13.43 -9.11
CA GLU A 192 8.42 13.55 -10.57
C GLU A 192 9.64 14.19 -11.25
N VAL A 193 10.48 14.86 -10.49
CA VAL A 193 11.74 15.46 -10.98
C VAL A 193 12.82 14.39 -11.20
N GLU A 194 12.76 13.31 -10.42
CA GLU A 194 13.78 12.26 -10.38
C GLU A 194 13.31 10.95 -11.01
N GLU A 195 12.01 10.67 -11.00
CA GLU A 195 11.44 9.37 -11.37
C GLU A 195 10.34 9.47 -12.43
N SER A 196 9.93 8.30 -12.91
CA SER A 196 8.74 8.10 -13.75
C SER A 196 7.56 7.64 -12.88
N THR A 197 6.36 7.52 -13.48
CA THR A 197 5.19 6.99 -12.78
C THR A 197 5.40 5.54 -12.37
N PHE A 198 4.91 5.16 -11.19
CA PHE A 198 5.08 3.82 -10.64
C PHE A 198 3.84 2.98 -10.95
N VAL A 199 4.00 1.94 -11.76
CA VAL A 199 2.89 1.17 -12.35
C VAL A 199 1.94 0.61 -11.29
N ALA A 200 2.47 0.09 -10.19
CA ALA A 200 1.65 -0.46 -9.12
C ALA A 200 0.70 0.59 -8.49
N CYS A 201 1.12 1.86 -8.38
CA CYS A 201 0.29 2.92 -7.80
C CYS A 201 -1.00 3.14 -8.59
N ALA A 202 -0.93 3.03 -9.92
CA ALA A 202 -2.09 3.14 -10.79
C ALA A 202 -3.15 2.07 -10.46
N PHE A 203 -2.73 0.82 -10.33
CA PHE A 203 -3.62 -0.29 -9.99
C PHE A 203 -4.12 -0.24 -8.53
N TRP A 204 -3.32 0.24 -7.57
CA TRP A 204 -3.77 0.45 -6.19
C TRP A 204 -4.92 1.45 -6.10
N ARG A 205 -4.88 2.50 -6.91
CA ARG A 205 -5.97 3.46 -6.98
C ARG A 205 -7.24 2.83 -7.57
N VAL A 206 -7.12 2.05 -8.63
CA VAL A 206 -8.27 1.31 -9.22
C VAL A 206 -8.92 0.38 -8.19
N GLU A 207 -8.12 -0.41 -7.48
CA GLU A 207 -8.58 -1.27 -6.40
C GLU A 207 -9.31 -0.47 -5.31
N ALA A 208 -8.71 0.63 -4.84
CA ALA A 208 -9.30 1.50 -3.84
C ALA A 208 -10.66 2.08 -4.28
N LEU A 209 -10.78 2.54 -5.51
CA LEU A 209 -12.03 3.05 -6.07
C LEU A 209 -13.11 1.96 -6.12
N ALA A 210 -12.78 0.75 -6.60
CA ALA A 210 -13.69 -0.38 -6.66
C ALA A 210 -14.22 -0.75 -5.26
N GLU A 211 -13.32 -0.89 -4.29
CA GLU A 211 -13.65 -1.22 -2.89
C GLU A 211 -14.46 -0.11 -2.20
N LEU A 212 -14.21 1.14 -2.55
CA LEU A 212 -14.98 2.30 -2.09
C LEU A 212 -16.26 2.55 -2.91
N LYS A 213 -16.72 1.58 -3.70
CA LYS A 213 -17.99 1.63 -4.47
C LYS A 213 -18.02 2.76 -5.52
N LYS A 214 -16.88 3.03 -6.14
CA LYS A 214 -16.73 3.91 -7.31
C LYS A 214 -16.39 3.09 -8.56
N ARG A 215 -17.17 2.03 -8.80
CA ARG A 215 -16.89 0.99 -9.78
C ARG A 215 -16.76 1.50 -11.21
N ASP A 216 -17.67 2.38 -11.65
CA ASP A 216 -17.64 2.91 -13.02
C ASP A 216 -16.33 3.68 -13.27
N GLN A 217 -15.94 4.53 -12.32
CA GLN A 217 -14.68 5.26 -12.36
C GLN A 217 -13.47 4.30 -12.34
N ALA A 218 -13.51 3.27 -11.50
CA ALA A 218 -12.44 2.26 -11.42
C ALA A 218 -12.30 1.49 -12.74
N GLN A 219 -13.40 1.16 -13.42
CA GLN A 219 -13.38 0.49 -14.73
C GLN A 219 -12.83 1.39 -15.82
N GLU A 220 -13.18 2.67 -15.84
CA GLU A 220 -12.68 3.65 -16.79
C GLU A 220 -11.17 3.86 -16.63
N GLU A 221 -10.69 4.07 -15.40
CA GLU A 221 -9.27 4.20 -15.11
C GLU A 221 -8.49 2.92 -15.43
N MET A 222 -9.02 1.73 -15.10
CA MET A 222 -8.40 0.45 -15.47
C MET A 222 -8.20 0.34 -16.99
N LYS A 223 -9.23 0.71 -17.76
CA LYS A 223 -9.13 0.69 -19.23
C LYS A 223 -8.07 1.67 -19.73
N GLU A 224 -8.04 2.89 -19.21
CA GLU A 224 -7.05 3.91 -19.60
C GLU A 224 -5.61 3.46 -19.29
N ILE A 225 -5.38 2.85 -18.10
CA ILE A 225 -4.08 2.29 -17.71
C ILE A 225 -3.65 1.20 -18.70
N LEU A 226 -4.53 0.24 -18.98
CA LEU A 226 -4.22 -0.86 -19.88
C LEU A 226 -3.98 -0.38 -21.31
N ASP A 227 -4.80 0.54 -21.83
CA ASP A 227 -4.61 1.15 -23.14
C ASP A 227 -3.23 1.85 -23.20
N THR A 228 -2.85 2.59 -22.17
CA THR A 228 -1.55 3.28 -22.09
C THR A 228 -0.38 2.30 -22.09
N LEU A 229 -0.44 1.26 -21.24
CA LEU A 229 0.65 0.31 -21.07
C LEU A 229 0.77 -0.68 -22.25
N CYS A 230 -0.34 -1.04 -22.90
CA CYS A 230 -0.35 -2.00 -24.02
C CYS A 230 0.08 -1.35 -25.35
N GLN A 231 -0.09 -0.04 -25.52
CA GLN A 231 0.36 0.67 -26.72
C GLN A 231 1.89 0.68 -26.89
N SER A 232 2.63 0.46 -25.82
CA SER A 232 4.10 0.45 -25.82
C SER A 232 4.74 -0.78 -26.50
N GLY A 233 3.96 -1.63 -27.17
CA GLY A 233 4.45 -2.80 -27.92
C GLY A 233 4.95 -3.94 -27.04
N ASN A 234 4.64 -3.92 -25.76
CA ASN A 234 5.08 -4.92 -24.79
C ASN A 234 4.22 -6.20 -24.85
N VAL A 235 4.83 -7.33 -24.58
CA VAL A 235 4.19 -8.65 -24.45
C VAL A 235 3.35 -8.78 -23.15
N GLN A 236 2.83 -7.68 -22.62
CA GLN A 236 2.06 -7.61 -21.39
C GLN A 236 2.86 -8.03 -20.14
N ILE A 237 4.15 -7.79 -20.15
CA ILE A 237 5.04 -7.90 -18.99
C ILE A 237 5.33 -6.49 -18.51
N PHE A 238 4.89 -6.18 -17.28
CA PHE A 238 5.00 -4.84 -16.73
C PHE A 238 6.29 -4.66 -15.93
N ASN A 239 6.92 -3.52 -16.19
CA ASN A 239 8.06 -3.04 -15.45
C ASN A 239 7.60 -2.35 -14.15
N GLU A 240 8.56 -1.84 -13.42
CA GLU A 240 8.37 -1.05 -12.20
C GLU A 240 7.75 0.31 -12.51
N MET A 241 8.28 0.99 -13.53
CA MET A 241 7.89 2.37 -13.87
C MET A 241 7.60 2.52 -15.37
N TYR A 242 6.79 3.53 -15.67
CA TYR A 242 6.46 3.95 -17.03
C TYR A 242 6.61 5.47 -17.16
N ASP A 243 7.40 5.92 -18.14
CA ASP A 243 7.59 7.33 -18.45
C ASP A 243 6.50 7.80 -19.41
N THR A 244 5.48 8.46 -18.89
CA THR A 244 4.34 8.97 -19.67
C THR A 244 4.73 10.03 -20.70
N ARG A 245 5.90 10.67 -20.57
CA ARG A 245 6.39 11.69 -21.50
C ARG A 245 7.02 11.07 -22.75
N THR A 246 7.66 9.92 -22.60
CA THR A 246 8.40 9.25 -23.68
C THR A 246 7.75 7.96 -24.17
N GLY A 247 6.77 7.43 -23.43
CA GLY A 247 6.20 6.09 -23.67
C GLY A 247 7.16 4.95 -23.34
N GLY A 248 8.20 5.23 -22.57
CA GLY A 248 9.27 4.26 -22.28
C GLY A 248 9.10 3.59 -20.92
N TRP A 249 9.49 2.31 -20.88
CA TRP A 249 9.56 1.55 -19.64
C TRP A 249 10.84 1.87 -18.85
N ARG A 250 10.73 1.88 -17.53
CA ARG A 250 11.83 2.17 -16.61
C ARG A 250 11.82 1.19 -15.43
N GLY A 251 12.91 1.19 -14.65
CA GLY A 251 13.07 0.34 -13.47
C GLY A 251 13.23 -1.15 -13.79
N ASN A 252 12.93 -1.99 -12.83
CA ASN A 252 13.08 -3.43 -12.93
C ASN A 252 12.08 -4.05 -13.91
N MET A 253 12.53 -5.07 -14.68
CA MET A 253 11.72 -5.80 -15.66
C MET A 253 11.94 -7.31 -15.51
N PRO A 254 10.89 -8.13 -15.29
CA PRO A 254 9.55 -7.74 -14.87
C PRO A 254 9.52 -7.33 -13.39
N LEU A 255 8.49 -6.59 -12.96
CA LEU A 255 8.24 -6.38 -11.53
C LEU A 255 6.99 -7.15 -11.08
N GLY A 256 7.18 -8.09 -10.13
CA GLY A 256 6.08 -8.88 -9.57
C GLY A 256 5.00 -8.02 -8.91
N LEU A 257 5.39 -6.94 -8.24
CA LEU A 257 4.46 -6.01 -7.58
C LEU A 257 3.47 -5.37 -8.58
N SER A 258 3.94 -4.97 -9.77
CA SER A 258 3.07 -4.39 -10.81
C SER A 258 2.00 -5.40 -11.27
N HIS A 259 2.38 -6.67 -11.45
CA HIS A 259 1.45 -7.73 -11.85
C HIS A 259 0.48 -8.11 -10.73
N LEU A 260 0.95 -8.21 -9.49
CA LEU A 260 0.09 -8.49 -8.34
C LEU A 260 -0.92 -7.37 -8.13
N SER A 261 -0.52 -6.11 -8.28
CA SER A 261 -1.41 -4.97 -8.17
C SER A 261 -2.49 -4.97 -9.27
N LEU A 262 -2.14 -5.35 -10.52
CA LEU A 262 -3.13 -5.57 -11.58
C LEU A 262 -4.13 -6.67 -11.20
N ILE A 263 -3.65 -7.81 -10.68
CA ILE A 263 -4.50 -8.93 -10.29
C ILE A 263 -5.47 -8.52 -9.18
N CYS A 264 -5.00 -7.81 -8.15
CA CYS A 264 -5.84 -7.31 -7.07
C CYS A 264 -6.91 -6.34 -7.58
N ALA A 265 -6.54 -5.38 -8.43
CA ALA A 265 -7.47 -4.43 -9.03
C ALA A 265 -8.51 -5.12 -9.92
N ALA A 266 -8.10 -6.09 -10.75
CA ALA A 266 -9.01 -6.87 -11.60
C ALA A 266 -9.97 -7.71 -10.75
N ASN A 267 -9.48 -8.32 -9.67
CA ASN A 267 -10.32 -9.09 -8.73
C ASN A 267 -11.36 -8.18 -8.05
N ALA A 268 -10.95 -7.01 -7.55
CA ALA A 268 -11.87 -6.03 -6.96
C ALA A 268 -12.96 -5.56 -7.93
N LEU A 269 -12.62 -5.45 -9.22
CA LEU A 269 -13.58 -5.13 -10.29
C LEU A 269 -14.48 -6.32 -10.69
N SER A 270 -14.05 -7.56 -10.49
CA SER A 270 -14.81 -8.75 -10.88
C SER A 270 -15.85 -9.18 -9.85
N CYS A 271 -15.64 -8.86 -8.57
CA CYS A 271 -16.52 -9.26 -7.48
C CYS A 271 -17.82 -8.44 -7.47
N ASP A 272 -18.94 -9.04 -7.86
CA ASP A 272 -20.28 -8.43 -7.80
C ASP A 272 -20.81 -8.29 -6.37
N ASN A 273 -20.16 -8.94 -5.38
CA ASN A 273 -20.61 -8.95 -4.00
C ASN A 273 -19.43 -8.83 -3.04
N PRO A 274 -19.39 -7.83 -2.15
CA PRO A 274 -18.30 -7.64 -1.19
C PRO A 274 -18.18 -8.76 -0.12
N GLY A 275 -19.06 -9.75 -0.17
CA GLY A 275 -19.06 -10.94 0.69
C GLY A 275 -18.37 -12.18 0.10
N HIS A 276 -17.93 -12.16 -1.15
CA HIS A 276 -17.20 -13.25 -1.80
C HIS A 276 -15.82 -12.76 -2.22
N ARG A 277 -14.96 -12.49 -1.25
CA ARG A 277 -13.51 -12.47 -1.48
C ARG A 277 -13.06 -13.93 -1.49
N MET A 278 -12.72 -14.43 -2.68
CA MET A 278 -11.92 -15.66 -2.79
C MET A 278 -10.48 -15.34 -2.39
#